data_b396eb643a37fe819d4b1e0ed14a27df
#
_entry.id   b396eb643a37fe819d4b1e0ed14a27df
#
_cell.length_a   1.000
_cell.length_b   1.000
_cell.length_c   1.000
_cell.angle_alpha   90.00
_cell.angle_beta   90.00
_cell.angle_gamma   90.00
#
_symmetry.space_group_name_H-M   'P 1'
#
loop_
_entity.id
_entity.type
_entity.pdbx_description
1 polymer ?
#
loop_
_entity_poly.entity_id
_entity_poly.type
_entity_poly.pdbx_seq_one_letter_code
_entity_poly.pdbx_strand_id
1 'polypeptide(L)'
;MSIEHKSHDTHTTVEEQRDIQRETEQREKTSGDGKSSGSDGAPSTAPRPQPQPPVPEQHLRKPGSESELDPRPKFMAPDYKGSDKLKGMAALITGGDSGIGRAVAVLFAREGANVAIVYLCEDDDARETCACVEKEGARCLMIVGDVRDSALCRSAVQQTVDAFGGLHVLVNNAGFQEHATSLEEITDEHLDQTLGTNIHGYINMTRAALPHMQSGASIINTGSETGLFGHAKLLDYSATKGAIHALTKSLASNLISRGIRVNAVAPGPVWTPFNPADKGREEITEFGAHSAMKRPAQPEELSPAYVFLAAPSCASYINGAILPVLGGPTG
;
A
#
# COMPACT_ATOMS: atom_id res chain seq x y z
N MET A 1 5.84 -34.32 -6.48
CA MET A 1 6.44 -33.48 -5.45
C MET A 1 5.32 -32.65 -4.85
N SER A 2 4.90 -32.98 -3.64
CA SER A 2 3.88 -32.19 -2.91
C SER A 2 4.55 -30.93 -2.44
N ILE A 3 4.10 -29.78 -2.92
CA ILE A 3 4.48 -28.49 -2.35
C ILE A 3 3.78 -28.43 -0.99
N GLU A 4 4.55 -28.63 0.08
CA GLU A 4 4.05 -28.38 1.42
C GLU A 4 3.67 -26.90 1.52
N HIS A 5 2.37 -26.64 1.66
CA HIS A 5 1.88 -25.33 2.04
C HIS A 5 2.33 -25.05 3.49
N LYS A 6 3.42 -24.30 3.65
CA LYS A 6 3.74 -23.70 4.94
C LYS A 6 2.56 -22.79 5.32
N SER A 7 1.94 -23.06 6.45
CA SER A 7 1.03 -22.10 7.09
C SER A 7 1.85 -20.90 7.50
N HIS A 8 1.60 -19.75 6.89
CA HIS A 8 2.24 -18.49 7.28
C HIS A 8 1.49 -17.89 8.46
N ASP A 9 1.94 -18.21 9.66
CA ASP A 9 1.51 -17.55 10.88
C ASP A 9 2.03 -16.10 10.89
N THR A 10 1.17 -15.14 11.26
CA THR A 10 1.51 -13.71 11.27
C THR A 10 2.71 -13.40 12.16
N HIS A 11 2.84 -14.11 13.29
CA HIS A 11 3.98 -13.94 14.20
C HIS A 11 5.30 -14.38 13.53
N THR A 12 5.30 -15.49 12.83
CA THR A 12 6.47 -15.99 12.08
C THR A 12 6.84 -14.99 10.98
N THR A 13 5.86 -14.49 10.24
CA THR A 13 6.08 -13.48 9.18
C THR A 13 6.72 -12.21 9.72
N VAL A 14 6.24 -11.71 10.86
CA VAL A 14 6.79 -10.50 11.50
C VAL A 14 8.23 -10.72 11.96
N GLU A 15 8.54 -11.89 12.55
CA GLU A 15 9.91 -12.19 12.96
C GLU A 15 10.85 -12.33 11.74
N GLU A 16 10.42 -12.98 10.66
CA GLU A 16 11.19 -13.04 9.40
C GLU A 16 11.49 -11.64 8.86
N GLN A 17 10.51 -10.73 8.83
CA GLN A 17 10.71 -9.34 8.39
C GLN A 17 11.71 -8.59 9.28
N ARG A 18 11.65 -8.80 10.59
CA ARG A 18 12.56 -8.19 11.56
C ARG A 18 13.98 -8.74 11.48
N ASP A 19 14.13 -10.02 11.13
CA ASP A 19 15.42 -10.63 10.91
C ASP A 19 16.11 -10.05 9.68
N ILE A 20 15.40 -9.93 8.56
CA ILE A 20 15.87 -9.27 7.35
C ILE A 20 16.31 -7.83 7.64
N GLN A 21 15.47 -7.08 8.35
CA GLN A 21 15.79 -5.70 8.77
C GLN A 21 17.09 -5.66 9.59
N ARG A 22 17.24 -6.53 10.60
CA ARG A 22 18.45 -6.58 11.45
C ARG A 22 19.72 -6.88 10.64
N GLU A 23 19.64 -7.78 9.67
CA GLU A 23 20.78 -8.08 8.81
C GLU A 23 21.18 -6.89 7.95
N THR A 24 20.22 -6.18 7.38
CA THR A 24 20.45 -4.96 6.59
C THR A 24 21.10 -3.87 7.44
N GLU A 25 20.55 -3.57 8.62
CA GLU A 25 21.10 -2.57 9.55
C GLU A 25 22.54 -2.91 10.01
N GLN A 26 22.86 -4.20 10.19
CA GLN A 26 24.22 -4.62 10.54
C GLN A 26 25.22 -4.36 9.42
N ARG A 27 24.80 -4.58 8.15
CA ARG A 27 25.65 -4.30 6.98
C ARG A 27 25.92 -2.80 6.82
N GLU A 28 24.90 -1.96 6.97
CA GLU A 28 25.03 -0.50 6.85
C GLU A 28 25.98 0.10 7.89
N LYS A 29 25.94 -0.38 9.14
CA LYS A 29 26.89 0.05 10.18
C LYS A 29 28.35 -0.22 9.83
N THR A 30 28.61 -1.13 8.89
CA THR A 30 29.96 -1.48 8.42
C THR A 30 30.40 -0.72 7.18
N SER A 31 29.47 -0.09 6.44
CA SER A 31 29.70 0.53 5.12
C SER A 31 29.56 2.05 5.07
N GLY A 32 29.79 2.78 6.14
CA GLY A 32 29.55 4.23 6.29
C GLY A 32 29.77 5.08 5.05
N ASP A 33 28.71 5.82 4.63
CA ASP A 33 28.84 6.88 3.62
C ASP A 33 27.76 7.97 3.67
N GLY A 34 28.17 9.23 3.49
CA GLY A 34 27.72 10.27 2.59
C GLY A 34 26.56 11.21 2.97
N LYS A 35 26.89 12.46 3.36
CA LYS A 35 25.95 13.59 3.60
C LYS A 35 25.43 14.22 2.31
N SER A 36 24.14 14.59 2.26
CA SER A 36 23.54 15.46 1.22
C SER A 36 23.04 16.81 1.78
N SER A 37 23.05 17.84 0.95
CA SER A 37 22.78 19.25 1.29
C SER A 37 21.35 19.65 0.96
N GLY A 38 20.72 20.50 1.79
CA GLY A 38 19.34 20.95 1.68
C GLY A 38 19.04 21.90 0.51
N SER A 39 17.77 21.97 0.11
CA SER A 39 17.26 22.83 -0.96
C SER A 39 15.97 23.56 -0.53
N ASP A 40 15.77 24.79 -1.01
CA ASP A 40 14.54 25.56 -0.82
C ASP A 40 13.32 24.82 -1.38
N GLY A 41 12.25 24.75 -0.58
CA GLY A 41 11.03 23.99 -0.92
C GLY A 41 10.29 24.56 -2.13
N ALA A 42 9.72 23.67 -2.96
CA ALA A 42 8.86 24.05 -4.06
C ALA A 42 7.50 24.60 -3.56
N PRO A 43 6.84 25.52 -4.30
CA PRO A 43 5.50 25.97 -3.96
C PRO A 43 4.52 24.81 -3.85
N SER A 44 3.76 24.77 -2.74
CA SER A 44 2.76 23.71 -2.53
C SER A 44 1.46 24.07 -3.24
N THR A 45 0.89 23.11 -4.01
CA THR A 45 -0.45 23.19 -4.58
C THR A 45 -1.51 22.57 -3.67
N ALA A 46 -1.10 21.99 -2.52
CA ALA A 46 -2.03 21.41 -1.55
C ALA A 46 -2.88 22.51 -0.88
N PRO A 47 -4.16 22.24 -0.59
CA PRO A 47 -5.07 23.20 0.05
C PRO A 47 -4.65 23.58 1.47
N ARG A 48 -3.77 22.77 2.09
CA ARG A 48 -3.21 22.99 3.43
C ARG A 48 -1.70 22.74 3.41
N PRO A 49 -0.94 23.39 4.34
CA PRO A 49 0.49 23.12 4.47
C PRO A 49 0.75 21.61 4.69
N GLN A 50 1.71 21.07 3.96
CA GLN A 50 2.15 19.69 4.11
C GLN A 50 3.54 19.63 4.76
N PRO A 51 3.85 18.59 5.56
CA PRO A 51 5.19 18.39 6.10
C PRO A 51 6.23 18.34 4.98
N GLN A 52 7.37 18.97 5.24
CA GLN A 52 8.49 19.05 4.31
C GLN A 52 9.77 18.57 5.00
N PRO A 53 10.72 18.01 4.26
CA PRO A 53 12.06 17.76 4.78
C PRO A 53 12.73 19.08 5.26
N PRO A 54 13.63 19.02 6.26
CA PRO A 54 13.98 17.82 6.98
C PRO A 54 12.92 17.42 8.01
N VAL A 55 12.65 16.10 8.12
CA VAL A 55 11.83 15.54 9.20
C VAL A 55 12.72 15.03 10.33
N PRO A 56 12.18 14.79 11.56
CA PRO A 56 12.96 14.23 12.65
C PRO A 56 13.61 12.88 12.29
N GLU A 57 14.81 12.66 12.80
CA GLU A 57 15.48 11.36 12.72
C GLU A 57 14.65 10.30 13.42
N GLN A 58 14.30 9.23 12.72
CA GLN A 58 13.51 8.14 13.24
C GLN A 58 13.75 6.87 12.46
N HIS A 59 13.51 5.74 13.13
CA HIS A 59 13.56 4.42 12.52
C HIS A 59 12.58 3.53 13.25
N LEU A 60 11.72 2.85 12.50
CA LEU A 60 10.67 2.00 13.03
C LEU A 60 11.03 0.53 12.87
N ARG A 61 10.57 -0.26 13.81
CA ARG A 61 10.67 -1.71 13.72
C ARG A 61 9.57 -2.24 12.79
N LYS A 62 9.93 -3.09 11.81
CA LYS A 62 8.95 -3.68 10.89
C LYS A 62 7.79 -4.40 11.61
N PRO A 63 6.58 -4.32 11.03
CA PRO A 63 6.22 -3.64 9.78
C PRO A 63 6.09 -2.12 9.89
N GLY A 64 6.15 -1.55 11.09
CA GLY A 64 6.08 -0.13 11.39
C GLY A 64 4.69 0.31 11.88
N SER A 65 4.62 0.88 13.11
CA SER A 65 3.38 1.47 13.63
C SER A 65 3.26 2.93 13.22
N GLU A 66 2.08 3.32 12.71
CA GLU A 66 1.83 4.71 12.32
C GLU A 66 1.76 5.66 13.51
N SER A 67 1.40 5.13 14.68
CA SER A 67 1.35 5.92 15.92
C SER A 67 2.73 6.42 16.36
N GLU A 68 3.80 5.76 15.95
CA GLU A 68 5.19 6.10 16.29
C GLU A 68 5.81 7.14 15.34
N LEU A 69 5.15 7.45 14.21
CA LEU A 69 5.67 8.41 13.22
C LEU A 69 5.58 9.87 13.70
N ASP A 70 6.68 10.60 13.52
CA ASP A 70 6.77 12.04 13.73
C ASP A 70 7.32 12.76 12.46
N PRO A 71 6.55 13.68 11.85
CA PRO A 71 5.15 14.00 12.13
C PRO A 71 4.20 12.85 11.75
N ARG A 72 3.07 12.73 12.44
CA ARG A 72 2.06 11.74 12.04
C ARG A 72 1.58 12.00 10.61
N PRO A 73 1.36 10.94 9.82
CA PRO A 73 0.82 11.07 8.47
C PRO A 73 -0.57 11.69 8.46
N LYS A 74 -0.85 12.45 7.41
CA LYS A 74 -2.18 13.02 7.16
C LYS A 74 -2.97 12.06 6.27
N PHE A 75 -4.07 11.53 6.78
CA PHE A 75 -4.90 10.53 6.09
C PHE A 75 -6.38 10.88 6.04
N MET A 76 -6.81 11.92 6.75
CA MET A 76 -8.24 12.25 6.89
C MET A 76 -8.83 13.04 5.72
N ALA A 77 -8.01 13.71 4.88
CA ALA A 77 -8.44 14.52 3.76
C ALA A 77 -9.67 15.42 4.06
N PRO A 78 -9.63 16.34 5.06
CA PRO A 78 -10.81 17.09 5.50
C PRO A 78 -11.38 18.04 4.43
N ASP A 79 -10.60 18.40 3.42
CA ASP A 79 -11.06 19.23 2.30
C ASP A 79 -11.79 18.41 1.20
N TYR A 80 -11.67 17.08 1.24
CA TYR A 80 -12.38 16.20 0.33
C TYR A 80 -13.84 16.05 0.76
N LYS A 81 -14.78 16.38 -0.13
CA LYS A 81 -16.22 16.22 0.10
C LYS A 81 -16.71 14.95 -0.58
N GLY A 82 -17.26 14.02 0.20
CA GLY A 82 -17.93 12.84 -0.32
C GLY A 82 -19.16 13.21 -1.16
N SER A 83 -19.50 12.37 -2.11
CA SER A 83 -20.67 12.54 -2.97
C SER A 83 -21.33 11.19 -3.32
N ASP A 84 -21.25 10.25 -2.39
CA ASP A 84 -21.89 8.93 -2.48
C ASP A 84 -21.45 8.07 -3.70
N LYS A 85 -20.20 8.27 -4.18
CA LYS A 85 -19.70 7.55 -5.38
C LYS A 85 -19.60 6.05 -5.20
N LEU A 86 -19.43 5.60 -3.95
CA LEU A 86 -19.30 4.18 -3.58
C LEU A 86 -20.46 3.71 -2.68
N LYS A 87 -21.56 4.45 -2.67
CA LYS A 87 -22.72 4.16 -1.81
C LYS A 87 -23.25 2.74 -1.99
N GLY A 88 -23.35 2.02 -0.88
CA GLY A 88 -23.84 0.64 -0.84
C GLY A 88 -22.83 -0.39 -1.33
N MET A 89 -21.60 0.01 -1.68
CA MET A 89 -20.54 -0.91 -2.04
C MET A 89 -19.85 -1.49 -0.81
N ALA A 90 -19.20 -2.63 -0.99
CA ALA A 90 -18.29 -3.25 -0.05
C ALA A 90 -16.88 -3.27 -0.65
N ALA A 91 -15.89 -2.82 0.12
CA ALA A 91 -14.49 -2.82 -0.27
C ALA A 91 -13.67 -3.70 0.67
N LEU A 92 -12.65 -4.37 0.13
CA LEU A 92 -11.61 -5.08 0.88
C LEU A 92 -10.26 -4.46 0.55
N ILE A 93 -9.52 -4.04 1.58
CA ILE A 93 -8.23 -3.34 1.45
C ILE A 93 -7.17 -4.12 2.22
N THR A 94 -6.12 -4.59 1.55
CA THR A 94 -4.97 -5.21 2.22
C THR A 94 -3.96 -4.13 2.67
N GLY A 95 -3.36 -4.30 3.85
CA GLY A 95 -2.55 -3.24 4.48
C GLY A 95 -3.41 -2.00 4.76
N GLY A 96 -4.64 -2.22 5.28
CA GLY A 96 -5.61 -1.16 5.53
C GLY A 96 -5.48 -0.51 6.90
N ASP A 97 -4.58 -0.97 7.73
CA ASP A 97 -4.31 -0.51 9.09
C ASP A 97 -3.67 0.87 9.14
N SER A 98 -2.84 1.21 8.16
CA SER A 98 -1.99 2.40 8.18
C SER A 98 -1.77 3.01 6.79
N GLY A 99 -1.10 4.14 6.73
CA GLY A 99 -0.59 4.78 5.52
C GLY A 99 -1.64 4.96 4.43
N ILE A 100 -1.29 4.53 3.21
CA ILE A 100 -2.17 4.65 2.04
C ILE A 100 -3.45 3.86 2.26
N GLY A 101 -3.36 2.62 2.79
CA GLY A 101 -4.52 1.76 3.01
C GLY A 101 -5.54 2.37 3.96
N ARG A 102 -5.09 2.97 5.07
CA ARG A 102 -5.95 3.74 6.01
C ARG A 102 -6.63 4.92 5.31
N ALA A 103 -5.87 5.74 4.59
CA ALA A 103 -6.43 6.90 3.89
C ALA A 103 -7.48 6.50 2.83
N VAL A 104 -7.25 5.38 2.14
CA VAL A 104 -8.21 4.81 1.19
C VAL A 104 -9.47 4.33 1.92
N ALA A 105 -9.31 3.63 3.06
CA ALA A 105 -10.43 3.15 3.88
C ALA A 105 -11.33 4.30 4.33
N VAL A 106 -10.74 5.40 4.82
CA VAL A 106 -11.46 6.60 5.26
C VAL A 106 -12.24 7.24 4.10
N LEU A 107 -11.61 7.43 2.93
CA LEU A 107 -12.31 8.06 1.81
C LEU A 107 -13.36 7.14 1.18
N PHE A 108 -13.14 5.84 1.16
CA PHE A 108 -14.16 4.89 0.68
C PHE A 108 -15.39 4.93 1.59
N ALA A 109 -15.19 5.00 2.91
CA ALA A 109 -16.27 5.18 3.88
C ALA A 109 -17.01 6.51 3.66
N ARG A 110 -16.28 7.62 3.46
CA ARG A 110 -16.86 8.94 3.16
C ARG A 110 -17.67 8.97 1.85
N GLU A 111 -17.34 8.08 0.92
CA GLU A 111 -18.10 7.87 -0.34
C GLU A 111 -19.22 6.82 -0.20
N GLY A 112 -19.46 6.32 1.03
CA GLY A 112 -20.60 5.46 1.36
C GLY A 112 -20.36 3.95 1.23
N ALA A 113 -19.10 3.49 1.12
CA ALA A 113 -18.75 2.07 1.11
C ALA A 113 -18.53 1.52 2.52
N ASN A 114 -18.95 0.28 2.77
CA ASN A 114 -18.45 -0.50 3.90
C ASN A 114 -17.06 -1.05 3.59
N VAL A 115 -16.20 -1.11 4.60
CA VAL A 115 -14.77 -1.43 4.39
C VAL A 115 -14.33 -2.58 5.28
N ALA A 116 -13.74 -3.61 4.67
CA ALA A 116 -12.94 -4.60 5.37
C ALA A 116 -11.46 -4.27 5.16
N ILE A 117 -10.66 -4.39 6.21
CA ILE A 117 -9.22 -4.24 6.17
C ILE A 117 -8.54 -5.55 6.55
N VAL A 118 -7.52 -5.95 5.78
CA VAL A 118 -6.59 -7.02 6.13
C VAL A 118 -5.28 -6.39 6.57
N TYR A 119 -4.74 -6.78 7.71
CA TYR A 119 -3.50 -6.27 8.28
C TYR A 119 -2.68 -7.39 8.92
N LEU A 120 -1.38 -7.19 9.07
CA LEU A 120 -0.47 -8.25 9.53
C LEU A 120 -0.51 -8.44 11.05
N CYS A 121 -0.23 -7.39 11.83
CA CYS A 121 -0.13 -7.47 13.29
C CYS A 121 -0.36 -6.15 14.05
N GLU A 122 -0.48 -5.01 13.39
CA GLU A 122 -0.61 -3.69 14.03
C GLU A 122 -2.06 -3.41 14.45
N ASP A 123 -2.52 -4.13 15.51
CA ASP A 123 -3.91 -4.12 15.98
C ASP A 123 -4.40 -2.71 16.38
N ASP A 124 -3.57 -1.89 17.01
CA ASP A 124 -3.96 -0.56 17.45
C ASP A 124 -4.15 0.38 16.25
N ASP A 125 -3.28 0.31 15.26
CA ASP A 125 -3.43 1.04 14.00
C ASP A 125 -4.68 0.60 13.23
N ALA A 126 -4.98 -0.71 13.21
CA ALA A 126 -6.19 -1.24 12.58
C ALA A 126 -7.46 -0.79 13.30
N ARG A 127 -7.48 -0.75 14.66
CA ARG A 127 -8.59 -0.21 15.44
C ARG A 127 -8.82 1.28 15.16
N GLU A 128 -7.74 2.07 15.06
CA GLU A 128 -7.85 3.49 14.69
C GLU A 128 -8.44 3.66 13.30
N THR A 129 -8.01 2.86 12.32
CA THR A 129 -8.59 2.89 10.97
C THR A 129 -10.09 2.60 11.01
N CYS A 130 -10.51 1.55 11.72
CA CYS A 130 -11.94 1.23 11.83
C CYS A 130 -12.72 2.31 12.54
N ALA A 131 -12.20 2.90 13.62
CA ALA A 131 -12.83 4.01 14.28
C ALA A 131 -13.01 5.24 13.36
N CYS A 132 -12.06 5.48 12.45
CA CYS A 132 -12.18 6.54 11.45
C CYS A 132 -13.25 6.22 10.39
N VAL A 133 -13.28 4.98 9.89
CA VAL A 133 -14.32 4.50 8.95
C VAL A 133 -15.71 4.62 9.54
N GLU A 134 -15.88 4.24 10.82
CA GLU A 134 -17.16 4.32 11.52
C GLU A 134 -17.61 5.78 11.75
N LYS A 135 -16.69 6.70 12.00
CA LYS A 135 -16.99 8.15 12.10
C LYS A 135 -17.50 8.73 10.76
N GLU A 136 -17.12 8.16 9.63
CA GLU A 136 -17.67 8.51 8.31
C GLU A 136 -19.06 7.87 8.06
N GLY A 137 -19.58 7.07 9.00
CA GLY A 137 -20.92 6.45 8.93
C GLY A 137 -20.96 5.08 8.24
N ALA A 138 -19.83 4.48 7.93
CA ALA A 138 -19.73 3.16 7.32
C ALA A 138 -19.40 2.07 8.35
N ARG A 139 -19.56 0.80 7.96
CA ARG A 139 -19.14 -0.35 8.78
C ARG A 139 -17.70 -0.71 8.46
N CYS A 140 -16.93 -1.05 9.49
CA CYS A 140 -15.57 -1.58 9.34
C CYS A 140 -15.48 -3.03 9.80
N LEU A 141 -14.66 -3.84 9.11
CA LEU A 141 -14.32 -5.21 9.50
C LEU A 141 -12.80 -5.35 9.53
N MET A 142 -12.25 -5.74 10.67
CA MET A 142 -10.82 -6.00 10.86
C MET A 142 -10.53 -7.49 10.67
N ILE A 143 -9.53 -7.82 9.86
CA ILE A 143 -9.09 -9.19 9.60
C ILE A 143 -7.57 -9.25 9.72
N VAL A 144 -7.07 -9.87 10.78
CA VAL A 144 -5.64 -10.08 10.98
C VAL A 144 -5.17 -11.28 10.14
N GLY A 145 -4.04 -11.12 9.44
CA GLY A 145 -3.41 -12.23 8.73
C GLY A 145 -2.46 -11.84 7.62
N ASP A 146 -1.70 -12.83 7.17
CA ASP A 146 -0.69 -12.70 6.14
C ASP A 146 -1.27 -13.00 4.75
N VAL A 147 -1.17 -12.06 3.83
CA VAL A 147 -1.64 -12.20 2.43
C VAL A 147 -0.88 -13.26 1.64
N ARG A 148 0.28 -13.71 2.13
CA ARG A 148 1.00 -14.85 1.56
C ARG A 148 0.23 -16.17 1.73
N ASP A 149 -0.60 -16.25 2.78
CA ASP A 149 -1.47 -17.42 3.00
C ASP A 149 -2.74 -17.33 2.14
N SER A 150 -2.84 -18.23 1.19
CA SER A 150 -4.00 -18.33 0.30
C SER A 150 -5.29 -18.77 1.02
N ALA A 151 -5.19 -19.48 2.16
CA ALA A 151 -6.35 -19.87 2.94
C ALA A 151 -6.90 -18.66 3.71
N LEU A 152 -6.01 -17.85 4.28
CA LEU A 152 -6.40 -16.57 4.86
C LEU A 152 -7.08 -15.67 3.83
N CYS A 153 -6.52 -15.52 2.63
CA CYS A 153 -7.11 -14.67 1.58
C CYS A 153 -8.55 -15.12 1.26
N ARG A 154 -8.80 -16.43 1.15
CA ARG A 154 -10.17 -16.95 0.96
C ARG A 154 -11.09 -16.64 2.13
N SER A 155 -10.59 -16.84 3.36
CA SER A 155 -11.36 -16.53 4.58
C SER A 155 -11.69 -15.04 4.69
N ALA A 156 -10.73 -14.16 4.40
CA ALA A 156 -10.92 -12.71 4.44
C ALA A 156 -11.99 -12.23 3.46
N VAL A 157 -11.96 -12.75 2.24
CA VAL A 157 -12.99 -12.46 1.25
C VAL A 157 -14.36 -12.98 1.71
N GLN A 158 -14.45 -14.22 2.21
CA GLN A 158 -15.71 -14.76 2.68
C GLN A 158 -16.29 -13.96 3.85
N GLN A 159 -15.47 -13.61 4.84
CA GLN A 159 -15.88 -12.75 5.96
C GLN A 159 -16.41 -11.38 5.47
N THR A 160 -15.76 -10.81 4.46
CA THR A 160 -16.20 -9.53 3.87
C THR A 160 -17.57 -9.68 3.21
N VAL A 161 -17.77 -10.74 2.43
CA VAL A 161 -19.03 -11.04 1.76
C VAL A 161 -20.15 -11.30 2.77
N ASP A 162 -19.89 -12.10 3.81
CA ASP A 162 -20.85 -12.41 4.87
C ASP A 162 -21.24 -11.15 5.66
N ALA A 163 -20.26 -10.29 5.93
CA ALA A 163 -20.50 -9.06 6.69
C ALA A 163 -21.27 -8.00 5.89
N PHE A 164 -20.98 -7.84 4.59
CA PHE A 164 -21.47 -6.70 3.79
C PHE A 164 -22.40 -7.10 2.63
N GLY A 165 -22.61 -8.39 2.40
CA GLY A 165 -23.51 -8.90 1.36
C GLY A 165 -22.90 -8.98 -0.04
N GLY A 166 -21.61 -8.69 -0.20
CA GLY A 166 -20.88 -8.77 -1.48
C GLY A 166 -19.50 -8.17 -1.43
N LEU A 167 -18.78 -8.19 -2.56
CA LEU A 167 -17.49 -7.56 -2.73
C LEU A 167 -17.46 -6.80 -4.07
N HIS A 168 -17.34 -5.49 -4.00
CA HIS A 168 -17.42 -4.59 -5.16
C HIS A 168 -16.06 -3.99 -5.52
N VAL A 169 -15.21 -3.73 -4.51
CA VAL A 169 -13.88 -3.16 -4.71
C VAL A 169 -12.85 -3.96 -3.95
N LEU A 170 -11.80 -4.39 -4.64
CA LEU A 170 -10.60 -4.96 -4.02
C LEU A 170 -9.45 -3.97 -4.20
N VAL A 171 -8.78 -3.62 -3.10
CA VAL A 171 -7.54 -2.85 -3.12
C VAL A 171 -6.40 -3.74 -2.59
N ASN A 172 -5.55 -4.19 -3.49
CA ASN A 172 -4.30 -4.84 -3.14
C ASN A 172 -3.28 -3.75 -2.82
N ASN A 173 -2.98 -3.55 -1.52
CA ASN A 173 -2.10 -2.47 -1.07
C ASN A 173 -1.00 -2.98 -0.11
N ALA A 174 -1.21 -4.09 0.59
CA ALA A 174 -0.16 -4.69 1.43
C ALA A 174 1.16 -4.85 0.65
N GLY A 175 2.27 -4.54 1.30
CA GLY A 175 3.58 -4.60 0.66
C GLY A 175 4.70 -4.87 1.66
N PHE A 176 5.82 -5.32 1.14
CA PHE A 176 7.09 -5.43 1.83
C PHE A 176 8.17 -4.80 0.96
N GLN A 177 9.08 -4.08 1.57
CA GLN A 177 10.35 -3.65 0.98
C GLN A 177 11.45 -3.71 2.03
N GLU A 178 12.66 -3.95 1.56
CA GLU A 178 13.90 -3.75 2.28
C GLU A 178 14.94 -3.33 1.26
N HIS A 179 15.74 -2.33 1.55
CA HIS A 179 16.76 -1.87 0.62
C HIS A 179 18.01 -2.76 0.67
N ALA A 180 18.71 -2.83 -0.44
CA ALA A 180 19.99 -3.51 -0.59
C ALA A 180 20.89 -2.68 -1.49
N THR A 181 22.18 -2.59 -1.19
CA THR A 181 23.12 -1.79 -1.97
C THR A 181 23.62 -2.53 -3.20
N SER A 182 23.51 -3.86 -3.22
CA SER A 182 23.83 -4.72 -4.36
C SER A 182 22.91 -5.93 -4.46
N LEU A 183 22.91 -6.60 -5.61
CA LEU A 183 22.09 -7.79 -5.82
C LEU A 183 22.57 -8.97 -4.97
N GLU A 184 23.87 -9.05 -4.69
CA GLU A 184 24.50 -10.09 -3.90
C GLU A 184 24.12 -10.03 -2.41
N GLU A 185 23.63 -8.90 -1.93
CA GLU A 185 23.16 -8.73 -0.56
C GLU A 185 21.74 -9.26 -0.34
N ILE A 186 20.96 -9.45 -1.40
CA ILE A 186 19.61 -9.97 -1.31
C ILE A 186 19.67 -11.47 -1.06
N THR A 187 19.32 -11.89 0.18
CA THR A 187 19.25 -13.32 0.52
C THR A 187 18.01 -13.97 -0.07
N ASP A 188 17.99 -15.31 -0.09
CA ASP A 188 16.81 -16.07 -0.54
C ASP A 188 15.58 -15.76 0.34
N GLU A 189 15.75 -15.61 1.64
CA GLU A 189 14.67 -15.25 2.59
C GLU A 189 14.14 -13.84 2.34
N HIS A 190 15.03 -12.86 2.07
CA HIS A 190 14.64 -11.50 1.69
C HIS A 190 13.82 -11.53 0.39
N LEU A 191 14.33 -12.22 -0.63
CA LEU A 191 13.65 -12.34 -1.93
C LEU A 191 12.28 -13.04 -1.80
N ASP A 192 12.21 -14.13 -1.04
CA ASP A 192 10.97 -14.86 -0.78
C ASP A 192 9.94 -14.00 -0.04
N GLN A 193 10.37 -13.17 0.92
CA GLN A 193 9.52 -12.23 1.63
C GLN A 193 8.94 -11.19 0.68
N THR A 194 9.79 -10.59 -0.15
CA THR A 194 9.39 -9.56 -1.12
C THR A 194 8.43 -10.12 -2.18
N LEU A 195 8.77 -11.24 -2.81
CA LEU A 195 7.93 -11.90 -3.81
C LEU A 195 6.63 -12.44 -3.19
N GLY A 196 6.74 -13.04 -2.01
CA GLY A 196 5.62 -13.61 -1.28
C GLY A 196 4.56 -12.56 -0.99
N THR A 197 4.95 -11.43 -0.41
CA THR A 197 4.01 -10.36 -0.06
C THR A 197 3.51 -9.62 -1.30
N ASN A 198 4.43 -9.15 -2.15
CA ASN A 198 4.08 -8.21 -3.21
C ASN A 198 3.47 -8.89 -4.45
N ILE A 199 3.82 -10.17 -4.72
CA ILE A 199 3.31 -10.89 -5.89
C ILE A 199 2.29 -11.95 -5.50
N HIS A 200 2.69 -12.92 -4.64
CA HIS A 200 1.80 -14.00 -4.27
C HIS A 200 0.57 -13.47 -3.51
N GLY A 201 0.77 -12.49 -2.61
CA GLY A 201 -0.33 -11.85 -1.88
C GLY A 201 -1.37 -11.22 -2.79
N TYR A 202 -0.96 -10.45 -3.80
CA TYR A 202 -1.86 -9.84 -4.78
C TYR A 202 -2.61 -10.88 -5.63
N ILE A 203 -1.91 -11.92 -6.07
CA ILE A 203 -2.52 -13.01 -6.84
C ILE A 203 -3.48 -13.81 -5.95
N ASN A 204 -3.11 -14.16 -4.73
CA ASN A 204 -3.92 -14.92 -3.80
C ASN A 204 -5.23 -14.18 -3.47
N MET A 205 -5.12 -12.90 -3.11
CA MET A 205 -6.28 -12.08 -2.76
C MET A 205 -7.20 -11.87 -3.96
N THR A 206 -6.63 -11.56 -5.14
CA THR A 206 -7.41 -11.40 -6.37
C THR A 206 -8.13 -12.70 -6.73
N ARG A 207 -7.43 -13.84 -6.70
CA ARG A 207 -8.00 -15.16 -7.00
C ARG A 207 -9.14 -15.52 -6.04
N ALA A 208 -9.00 -15.19 -4.76
CA ALA A 208 -10.04 -15.38 -3.74
C ALA A 208 -11.26 -14.48 -4.00
N ALA A 209 -11.03 -13.23 -4.39
CA ALA A 209 -12.09 -12.22 -4.60
C ALA A 209 -12.94 -12.51 -5.85
N LEU A 210 -12.32 -12.97 -6.94
CA LEU A 210 -12.98 -13.10 -8.24
C LEU A 210 -14.29 -13.89 -8.26
N PRO A 211 -14.48 -15.00 -7.52
CA PRO A 211 -15.77 -15.70 -7.47
C PRO A 211 -16.92 -14.85 -6.90
N HIS A 212 -16.61 -13.85 -6.10
CA HIS A 212 -17.60 -13.00 -5.40
C HIS A 212 -17.80 -11.63 -6.06
N MET A 213 -17.00 -11.30 -7.09
CA MET A 213 -17.07 -10.02 -7.79
C MET A 213 -17.99 -10.11 -9.01
N GLN A 214 -18.93 -9.17 -9.09
CA GLN A 214 -19.91 -9.06 -10.19
C GLN A 214 -19.49 -8.00 -11.20
N SER A 215 -20.22 -7.91 -12.31
CA SER A 215 -20.05 -6.82 -13.29
C SER A 215 -20.19 -5.45 -12.60
N GLY A 216 -19.32 -4.51 -12.94
CA GLY A 216 -19.18 -3.20 -12.29
C GLY A 216 -18.15 -3.16 -11.18
N ALA A 217 -17.64 -4.31 -10.74
CA ALA A 217 -16.58 -4.36 -9.71
C ALA A 217 -15.24 -3.79 -10.20
N SER A 218 -14.39 -3.39 -9.25
CA SER A 218 -13.08 -2.81 -9.52
C SER A 218 -11.99 -3.45 -8.67
N ILE A 219 -10.86 -3.77 -9.29
CA ILE A 219 -9.62 -4.18 -8.60
C ILE A 219 -8.61 -3.05 -8.78
N ILE A 220 -8.01 -2.59 -7.70
CA ILE A 220 -6.99 -1.55 -7.71
C ILE A 220 -5.74 -2.08 -7.05
N ASN A 221 -4.65 -2.10 -7.80
CA ASN A 221 -3.36 -2.54 -7.30
C ASN A 221 -2.49 -1.34 -6.93
N THR A 222 -1.85 -1.37 -5.77
CA THR A 222 -0.83 -0.38 -5.39
C THR A 222 0.50 -0.77 -6.01
N GLY A 223 0.83 -0.12 -7.12
CA GLY A 223 2.13 -0.20 -7.77
C GLY A 223 3.19 0.64 -7.06
N SER A 224 4.10 1.22 -7.82
CA SER A 224 5.10 2.20 -7.38
C SER A 224 5.74 2.89 -8.58
N GLU A 225 6.30 4.09 -8.38
CA GLU A 225 7.20 4.71 -9.35
C GLU A 225 8.41 3.81 -9.64
N THR A 226 8.90 3.07 -8.64
CA THR A 226 10.02 2.15 -8.82
C THR A 226 9.71 1.01 -9.79
N GLY A 227 8.44 0.64 -9.96
CA GLY A 227 8.00 -0.30 -11.00
C GLY A 227 7.93 0.32 -12.41
N LEU A 228 8.02 1.65 -12.52
CA LEU A 228 8.08 2.38 -13.80
C LEU A 228 9.55 2.67 -14.21
N PHE A 229 10.38 3.04 -13.24
CA PHE A 229 11.71 3.60 -13.50
C PHE A 229 12.86 2.77 -12.91
N GLY A 230 12.57 1.82 -12.02
CA GLY A 230 13.55 1.15 -11.19
C GLY A 230 14.03 2.02 -10.02
N HIS A 231 14.80 1.42 -9.11
CA HIS A 231 15.47 2.14 -8.02
C HIS A 231 16.72 1.36 -7.60
N ALA A 232 17.85 2.04 -7.52
CA ALA A 232 19.17 1.39 -7.35
C ALA A 232 19.32 0.61 -6.03
N LYS A 233 18.60 0.99 -4.97
CA LYS A 233 18.64 0.32 -3.67
C LYS A 233 17.39 -0.54 -3.38
N LEU A 234 16.42 -0.64 -4.29
CA LEU A 234 15.19 -1.41 -4.14
C LEU A 234 15.00 -2.35 -5.34
N LEU A 235 15.98 -3.23 -5.54
CA LEU A 235 16.11 -4.04 -6.77
C LEU A 235 14.95 -5.03 -6.93
N ASP A 236 14.72 -5.87 -5.94
CA ASP A 236 13.66 -6.88 -5.90
C ASP A 236 12.27 -6.24 -5.74
N TYR A 237 12.16 -5.22 -4.88
CA TYR A 237 10.92 -4.44 -4.73
C TYR A 237 10.50 -3.81 -6.08
N SER A 238 11.43 -3.16 -6.78
CA SER A 238 11.16 -2.57 -8.11
C SER A 238 10.69 -3.62 -9.10
N ALA A 239 11.33 -4.80 -9.10
CA ALA A 239 10.93 -5.93 -9.94
C ALA A 239 9.49 -6.37 -9.62
N THR A 240 9.12 -6.49 -8.33
CA THR A 240 7.76 -6.83 -7.94
C THR A 240 6.74 -5.78 -8.36
N LYS A 241 7.08 -4.49 -8.25
CA LYS A 241 6.16 -3.41 -8.65
C LYS A 241 6.00 -3.32 -10.17
N GLY A 242 7.05 -3.61 -10.94
CA GLY A 242 6.95 -3.81 -12.40
C GLY A 242 6.06 -5.00 -12.76
N ALA A 243 6.18 -6.12 -12.04
CA ALA A 243 5.33 -7.30 -12.21
C ALA A 243 3.85 -6.99 -11.90
N ILE A 244 3.56 -6.19 -10.85
CA ILE A 244 2.20 -5.73 -10.53
C ILE A 244 1.62 -4.89 -11.67
N HIS A 245 2.41 -4.01 -12.29
CA HIS A 245 1.96 -3.23 -13.46
C HIS A 245 1.60 -4.14 -14.64
N ALA A 246 2.40 -5.16 -14.92
CA ALA A 246 2.11 -6.15 -15.96
C ALA A 246 0.88 -6.99 -15.60
N LEU A 247 0.76 -7.47 -14.35
CA LEU A 247 -0.39 -8.23 -13.85
C LEU A 247 -1.68 -7.42 -13.97
N THR A 248 -1.66 -6.11 -13.65
CA THR A 248 -2.79 -5.21 -13.80
C THR A 248 -3.33 -5.19 -15.22
N LYS A 249 -2.46 -5.03 -16.21
CA LYS A 249 -2.82 -5.02 -17.64
C LYS A 249 -3.36 -6.37 -18.11
N SER A 250 -2.74 -7.46 -17.66
CA SER A 250 -3.15 -8.82 -18.00
C SER A 250 -4.54 -9.15 -17.43
N LEU A 251 -4.78 -8.82 -16.15
CA LEU A 251 -6.07 -9.00 -15.51
C LEU A 251 -7.15 -8.10 -16.13
N ALA A 252 -6.83 -6.86 -16.49
CA ALA A 252 -7.75 -5.94 -17.15
C ALA A 252 -8.27 -6.53 -18.46
N SER A 253 -7.38 -7.12 -19.27
CA SER A 253 -7.75 -7.80 -20.52
C SER A 253 -8.53 -9.09 -20.28
N ASN A 254 -8.14 -9.88 -19.27
CA ASN A 254 -8.76 -11.17 -18.96
C ASN A 254 -10.19 -11.02 -18.42
N LEU A 255 -10.42 -10.00 -17.58
CA LEU A 255 -11.66 -9.82 -16.84
C LEU A 255 -12.68 -8.90 -17.52
N ILE A 256 -12.34 -8.32 -18.66
CA ILE A 256 -13.21 -7.38 -19.38
C ILE A 256 -14.57 -7.99 -19.74
N SER A 257 -14.60 -9.26 -20.15
CA SER A 257 -15.83 -9.98 -20.48
C SER A 257 -16.74 -10.23 -19.27
N ARG A 258 -16.18 -10.12 -18.05
CA ARG A 258 -16.93 -10.19 -16.80
C ARG A 258 -17.40 -8.81 -16.33
N GLY A 259 -17.04 -7.73 -17.02
CA GLY A 259 -17.36 -6.36 -16.62
C GLY A 259 -16.58 -5.90 -15.37
N ILE A 260 -15.44 -6.51 -15.09
CA ILE A 260 -14.58 -6.16 -13.95
C ILE A 260 -13.41 -5.32 -14.46
N ARG A 261 -13.19 -4.14 -13.87
CA ARG A 261 -12.07 -3.26 -14.20
C ARG A 261 -10.87 -3.54 -13.28
N VAL A 262 -9.68 -3.48 -13.85
CA VAL A 262 -8.43 -3.64 -13.07
C VAL A 262 -7.49 -2.51 -13.44
N ASN A 263 -7.10 -1.71 -12.46
CA ASN A 263 -6.17 -0.58 -12.62
C ASN A 263 -5.15 -0.59 -11.49
N ALA A 264 -4.13 0.24 -11.62
CA ALA A 264 -3.16 0.47 -10.54
C ALA A 264 -2.96 1.95 -10.27
N VAL A 265 -2.67 2.29 -9.02
CA VAL A 265 -2.03 3.56 -8.64
C VAL A 265 -0.54 3.26 -8.47
N ALA A 266 0.31 4.11 -9.02
CA ALA A 266 1.77 4.05 -8.87
C ALA A 266 2.24 5.26 -8.03
N PRO A 267 2.36 5.12 -6.70
CA PRO A 267 2.85 6.17 -5.82
C PRO A 267 4.32 6.51 -6.05
N GLY A 268 4.67 7.79 -5.87
CA GLY A 268 6.03 8.23 -5.56
C GLY A 268 6.33 8.11 -4.06
N PRO A 269 7.22 8.94 -3.49
CA PRO A 269 7.50 8.93 -2.07
C PRO A 269 6.28 9.38 -1.26
N VAL A 270 5.79 8.53 -0.36
CA VAL A 270 4.63 8.81 0.51
C VAL A 270 5.03 8.64 1.96
N TRP A 271 4.69 9.61 2.81
CA TRP A 271 4.98 9.58 4.23
C TRP A 271 4.07 8.56 4.95
N THR A 272 4.61 7.38 5.20
CA THR A 272 3.93 6.24 5.85
C THR A 272 4.92 5.48 6.72
N PRO A 273 4.50 4.63 7.67
CA PRO A 273 5.41 3.81 8.49
C PRO A 273 6.34 2.91 7.67
N PHE A 274 5.94 2.56 6.48
CA PHE A 274 6.67 1.70 5.54
C PHE A 274 8.10 2.18 5.24
N ASN A 275 8.31 3.49 5.15
CA ASN A 275 9.60 4.07 4.80
C ASN A 275 10.58 4.18 5.97
N PRO A 276 10.21 4.69 7.16
CA PRO A 276 11.09 4.65 8.31
C PRO A 276 11.36 3.24 8.86
N ALA A 277 10.53 2.25 8.53
CA ALA A 277 10.80 0.85 8.83
C ALA A 277 11.81 0.19 7.88
N ASP A 278 12.19 0.88 6.81
CA ASP A 278 13.16 0.43 5.80
C ASP A 278 14.45 1.28 5.84
N LYS A 279 14.33 2.60 5.96
CA LYS A 279 15.45 3.54 5.83
C LYS A 279 16.17 3.77 7.15
N GLY A 280 17.49 4.03 7.04
CA GLY A 280 18.29 4.47 8.17
C GLY A 280 17.83 5.81 8.76
N ARG A 281 18.15 6.04 10.04
CA ARG A 281 17.69 7.23 10.81
C ARG A 281 18.02 8.56 10.13
N GLU A 282 19.23 8.69 9.60
CA GLU A 282 19.67 9.92 8.93
C GLU A 282 19.04 10.06 7.54
N GLU A 283 18.91 8.97 6.79
CA GLU A 283 18.36 8.99 5.42
C GLU A 283 16.90 9.41 5.38
N ILE A 284 16.12 9.08 6.42
CA ILE A 284 14.71 9.43 6.50
C ILE A 284 14.48 10.94 6.61
N THR A 285 15.43 11.71 7.14
CA THR A 285 15.29 13.16 7.33
C THR A 285 15.03 13.91 6.03
N GLU A 286 15.59 13.43 4.92
CA GLU A 286 15.48 14.02 3.58
C GLU A 286 14.47 13.26 2.68
N PHE A 287 13.63 12.42 3.28
CA PHE A 287 12.68 11.61 2.52
C PHE A 287 11.73 12.47 1.67
N GLY A 288 11.70 12.21 0.38
CA GLY A 288 10.89 12.96 -0.58
C GLY A 288 11.51 14.27 -1.09
N ALA A 289 12.66 14.73 -0.56
CA ALA A 289 13.33 15.95 -1.02
C ALA A 289 13.72 15.91 -2.51
N HIS A 290 13.93 14.72 -3.07
CA HIS A 290 14.27 14.54 -4.49
C HIS A 290 13.06 14.57 -5.42
N SER A 291 11.82 14.48 -4.91
CA SER A 291 10.63 14.66 -5.75
C SER A 291 10.59 16.05 -6.36
N ALA A 292 9.88 16.24 -7.48
CA ALA A 292 9.73 17.58 -8.07
C ALA A 292 9.04 18.58 -7.12
N MET A 293 8.14 18.08 -6.24
CA MET A 293 7.50 18.88 -5.20
C MET A 293 8.34 19.06 -3.93
N LYS A 294 9.58 18.51 -3.88
CA LYS A 294 10.53 18.64 -2.76
C LYS A 294 9.99 18.17 -1.40
N ARG A 295 9.04 17.26 -1.41
CA ARG A 295 8.46 16.66 -0.22
C ARG A 295 7.83 15.30 -0.54
N PRO A 296 7.63 14.42 0.45
CA PRO A 296 6.76 13.27 0.26
C PRO A 296 5.30 13.71 0.12
N ALA A 297 4.51 12.90 -0.56
CA ALA A 297 3.06 13.00 -0.46
C ALA A 297 2.58 12.53 0.91
N GLN A 298 1.42 13.02 1.32
CA GLN A 298 0.67 12.45 2.45
C GLN A 298 -0.31 11.40 1.93
N PRO A 299 -0.66 10.36 2.73
CA PRO A 299 -1.65 9.36 2.34
C PRO A 299 -2.97 9.94 1.81
N GLU A 300 -3.43 11.05 2.39
CA GLU A 300 -4.65 11.75 1.96
C GLU A 300 -4.56 12.35 0.54
N GLU A 301 -3.34 12.58 0.01
CA GLU A 301 -3.15 13.07 -1.35
C GLU A 301 -3.22 11.95 -2.40
N LEU A 302 -3.11 10.68 -1.97
CA LEU A 302 -3.22 9.52 -2.84
C LEU A 302 -4.63 8.93 -2.86
N SER A 303 -5.31 8.91 -1.71
CA SER A 303 -6.59 8.23 -1.56
C SER A 303 -7.68 8.69 -2.55
N PRO A 304 -7.74 9.96 -3.04
CA PRO A 304 -8.70 10.35 -4.08
C PRO A 304 -8.51 9.60 -5.41
N ALA A 305 -7.28 9.21 -5.76
CA ALA A 305 -7.01 8.43 -6.96
C ALA A 305 -7.65 7.03 -6.88
N TYR A 306 -7.65 6.43 -5.68
CA TYR A 306 -8.33 5.14 -5.45
C TYR A 306 -9.85 5.29 -5.54
N VAL A 307 -10.44 6.34 -4.96
CA VAL A 307 -11.88 6.64 -5.13
C VAL A 307 -12.23 6.78 -6.61
N PHE A 308 -11.44 7.57 -7.36
CA PHE A 308 -11.63 7.77 -8.80
C PHE A 308 -11.64 6.45 -9.56
N LEU A 309 -10.67 5.56 -9.32
CA LEU A 309 -10.58 4.27 -10.01
C LEU A 309 -11.63 3.25 -9.52
N ALA A 310 -12.05 3.32 -8.26
CA ALA A 310 -13.09 2.46 -7.69
C ALA A 310 -14.46 2.79 -8.30
N ALA A 311 -14.80 4.08 -8.38
CA ALA A 311 -16.14 4.54 -8.74
C ALA A 311 -16.49 4.28 -10.21
N PRO A 312 -17.55 3.50 -10.51
CA PRO A 312 -17.99 3.29 -11.89
C PRO A 312 -18.38 4.60 -12.59
N SER A 313 -18.96 5.56 -11.84
CA SER A 313 -19.33 6.89 -12.36
C SER A 313 -18.13 7.74 -12.83
N CYS A 314 -16.93 7.43 -12.36
CA CYS A 314 -15.72 8.19 -12.71
C CYS A 314 -14.83 7.45 -13.71
N ALA A 315 -14.76 6.13 -13.64
CA ALA A 315 -13.74 5.33 -14.32
C ALA A 315 -14.32 4.15 -15.13
N SER A 316 -15.56 4.22 -15.58
CA SER A 316 -16.20 3.11 -16.34
C SER A 316 -15.47 2.74 -17.63
N TYR A 317 -14.73 3.67 -18.23
CA TYR A 317 -13.96 3.46 -19.46
C TYR A 317 -12.44 3.41 -19.23
N ILE A 318 -12.01 3.28 -17.94
CA ILE A 318 -10.61 3.17 -17.55
C ILE A 318 -10.32 1.75 -17.08
N ASN A 319 -9.54 1.00 -17.85
CA ASN A 319 -9.17 -0.38 -17.56
C ASN A 319 -7.74 -0.67 -18.03
N GLY A 320 -6.92 -1.26 -17.19
CA GLY A 320 -5.50 -1.52 -17.46
C GLY A 320 -4.59 -0.30 -17.27
N ALA A 321 -5.09 0.81 -16.72
CA ALA A 321 -4.30 2.00 -16.46
C ALA A 321 -3.36 1.81 -15.27
N ILE A 322 -2.17 2.38 -15.39
CA ILE A 322 -1.25 2.62 -14.27
C ILE A 322 -1.26 4.13 -14.05
N LEU A 323 -1.87 4.58 -12.97
CA LEU A 323 -2.02 6.01 -12.65
C LEU A 323 -0.86 6.48 -11.77
N PRO A 324 0.11 7.24 -12.30
CA PRO A 324 1.20 7.77 -11.50
C PRO A 324 0.71 8.91 -10.58
N VAL A 325 1.13 8.87 -9.31
CA VAL A 325 0.91 9.93 -8.32
C VAL A 325 2.26 10.23 -7.67
N LEU A 326 3.10 11.00 -8.34
CA LEU A 326 4.55 11.09 -8.12
C LEU A 326 5.02 12.42 -7.55
N GLY A 327 4.16 13.43 -7.47
CA GLY A 327 4.57 14.79 -7.10
C GLY A 327 5.35 15.52 -8.21
N GLY A 328 5.16 15.11 -9.45
CA GLY A 328 5.72 15.72 -10.65
C GLY A 328 6.43 14.73 -11.57
N PRO A 329 6.93 15.18 -12.72
CA PRO A 329 7.70 14.31 -13.60
C PRO A 329 9.00 13.88 -12.91
N THR A 330 9.33 12.61 -13.04
CA THR A 330 10.62 12.03 -12.68
C THR A 330 11.51 12.07 -13.91
N GLY A 331 12.56 12.88 -13.85
CA GLY A 331 13.55 13.00 -14.92
C GLY A 331 14.87 12.42 -14.49
#